data_5e65b6136ddb6e13f43bf341576345a2
#
_entry.id   5e65b6136ddb6e13f43bf341576345a2
#
_cell.length_a   1.000
_cell.length_b   1.000
_cell.length_c   1.000
_cell.angle_alpha   90.00
_cell.angle_beta   90.00
_cell.angle_gamma   90.00
#
_symmetry.space_group_name_H-M   'P 1'
#
loop_
_entity.id
_entity.type
_entity.pdbx_description
1 polymer ?
#
loop_
_entity_poly.entity_id
_entity_poly.type
_entity_poly.pdbx_seq_one_letter_code
_entity_poly.pdbx_strand_id
1 'polypeptide(L)'
;MKQYLGLLEHVLKNGIEKSDRTGTGTLSLFGYQMRFDLGKGFPLLTTKKLHLKSVIYELLWFILGDTNIKYLNDNGVRIWNEWADSNGNLGPVYGHQWRSWQAADGRKTDQLLNVIESIRSSPDSRRHIITAWNPGETDKMALPPCHLLFQFYVAAGKLSCQLYQRSCDIFLGVPFNIASYSLLTMMVARVTGLEPGEFIHTLGDAHIYLNHIDQVKLQLTREPMELPVMELNPEVRDILRFRYEDFTLSGYSAHPHIKGAISI
;
A
#
# COMPACT_ATOMS: atom_id res chain seq x y z
N MET A 1 -2.71 9.33 -13.30
CA MET A 1 -2.26 7.90 -13.31
C MET A 1 -1.35 7.53 -14.47
N LYS A 2 -0.84 8.50 -15.26
CA LYS A 2 0.07 8.24 -16.40
C LYS A 2 1.37 7.55 -15.98
N GLN A 3 1.94 7.90 -14.81
CA GLN A 3 3.16 7.28 -14.28
C GLN A 3 3.00 5.76 -14.02
N TYR A 4 1.82 5.30 -13.62
CA TYR A 4 1.54 3.87 -13.48
C TYR A 4 1.41 3.17 -14.85
N LEU A 5 0.75 3.80 -15.82
CA LEU A 5 0.70 3.25 -17.19
C LEU A 5 2.09 3.19 -17.82
N GLY A 6 2.92 4.23 -17.58
CA GLY A 6 4.31 4.23 -18.00
C GLY A 6 5.13 3.07 -17.41
N LEU A 7 4.86 2.67 -16.14
CA LEU A 7 5.48 1.49 -15.55
C LEU A 7 5.04 0.21 -16.27
N LEU A 8 3.73 0.03 -16.53
CA LEU A 8 3.22 -1.14 -17.25
C LEU A 8 3.86 -1.28 -18.65
N GLU A 9 3.88 -0.18 -19.40
CA GLU A 9 4.50 -0.13 -20.73
C GLU A 9 6.00 -0.43 -20.66
N HIS A 10 6.70 0.17 -19.69
CA HIS A 10 8.13 -0.01 -19.51
C HIS A 10 8.50 -1.46 -19.22
N VAL A 11 7.75 -2.15 -18.33
CA VAL A 11 8.00 -3.55 -18.01
C VAL A 11 7.63 -4.47 -19.18
N LEU A 12 6.53 -4.22 -19.90
CA LEU A 12 6.20 -4.99 -21.11
C LEU A 12 7.29 -4.91 -22.17
N LYS A 13 7.93 -3.75 -22.33
CA LYS A 13 8.94 -3.50 -23.38
C LYS A 13 10.34 -3.96 -23.00
N ASN A 14 10.72 -3.80 -21.72
CA ASN A 14 12.12 -3.93 -21.28
C ASN A 14 12.30 -5.02 -20.20
N GLY A 15 11.20 -5.62 -19.71
CA GLY A 15 11.25 -6.67 -18.70
C GLY A 15 11.93 -7.93 -19.21
N ILE A 16 12.66 -8.59 -18.33
CA ILE A 16 13.32 -9.87 -18.58
C ILE A 16 12.41 -10.97 -18.08
N GLU A 17 12.20 -12.01 -18.87
CA GLU A 17 11.45 -13.18 -18.46
C GLU A 17 12.20 -13.95 -17.37
N LYS A 18 11.52 -14.24 -16.28
CA LYS A 18 12.04 -14.99 -15.12
C LYS A 18 11.04 -16.05 -14.67
N SER A 19 11.56 -17.17 -14.21
CA SER A 19 10.78 -18.09 -13.39
C SER A 19 10.51 -17.48 -12.02
N ASP A 20 9.42 -17.91 -11.39
CA ASP A 20 9.05 -17.49 -10.04
C ASP A 20 8.58 -18.69 -9.20
N ARG A 21 8.38 -18.47 -7.90
CA ARG A 21 7.95 -19.51 -6.94
C ARG A 21 6.62 -20.17 -7.32
N THR A 22 5.73 -19.44 -7.97
CA THR A 22 4.40 -19.94 -8.33
C THR A 22 4.40 -20.80 -9.61
N GLY A 23 5.51 -20.83 -10.35
CA GLY A 23 5.62 -21.50 -11.64
C GLY A 23 4.90 -20.81 -12.81
N THR A 24 4.28 -19.63 -12.56
CA THR A 24 3.60 -18.85 -13.61
C THR A 24 4.58 -18.18 -14.57
N GLY A 25 5.74 -17.74 -14.04
CA GLY A 25 6.70 -16.89 -14.74
C GLY A 25 6.29 -15.42 -14.77
N THR A 26 7.28 -14.55 -14.92
CA THR A 26 7.09 -13.11 -14.90
C THR A 26 7.94 -12.41 -15.97
N LEU A 27 7.48 -11.25 -16.48
CA LEU A 27 8.34 -10.22 -17.02
C LEU A 27 8.74 -9.29 -15.89
N SER A 28 10.02 -9.14 -15.61
CA SER A 28 10.54 -8.44 -14.43
C SER A 28 11.55 -7.36 -14.82
N LEU A 29 11.48 -6.24 -14.08
CA LEU A 29 12.46 -5.16 -14.11
C LEU A 29 12.89 -4.85 -12.66
N PHE A 30 14.18 -4.66 -12.42
CA PHE A 30 14.68 -4.33 -11.09
C PHE A 30 14.95 -2.83 -10.95
N GLY A 31 14.17 -2.19 -10.04
CA GLY A 31 14.29 -0.78 -9.73
C GLY A 31 13.43 0.12 -10.62
N TYR A 32 12.40 0.72 -10.01
CA TYR A 32 11.56 1.75 -10.63
C TYR A 32 10.99 2.68 -9.56
N GLN A 33 10.68 3.92 -9.92
CA GLN A 33 10.07 4.87 -8.98
C GLN A 33 8.96 5.66 -9.65
N MET A 34 7.84 5.80 -8.94
CA MET A 34 6.71 6.67 -9.31
C MET A 34 6.47 7.72 -8.24
N ARG A 35 5.93 8.88 -8.65
CA ARG A 35 5.52 9.97 -7.75
C ARG A 35 4.08 10.36 -8.02
N PHE A 36 3.32 10.58 -6.94
CA PHE A 36 1.92 10.96 -6.95
C PHE A 36 1.73 12.18 -6.07
N ASP A 37 1.41 13.33 -6.67
CA ASP A 37 1.07 14.56 -5.96
C ASP A 37 -0.35 14.45 -5.42
N LEU A 38 -0.49 14.32 -4.10
CA LEU A 38 -1.78 14.14 -3.43
C LEU A 38 -2.63 15.41 -3.43
N GLY A 39 -2.03 16.57 -3.70
CA GLY A 39 -2.74 17.84 -3.91
C GLY A 39 -3.51 17.90 -5.25
N LYS A 40 -3.19 16.98 -6.20
CA LYS A 40 -3.87 16.90 -7.51
C LYS A 40 -5.02 15.90 -7.55
N GLY A 41 -5.31 15.23 -6.44
CA GLY A 41 -6.34 14.22 -6.32
C GLY A 41 -5.81 12.90 -5.76
N PHE A 42 -6.73 12.03 -5.37
CA PHE A 42 -6.41 10.74 -4.80
C PHE A 42 -6.01 9.74 -5.91
N PRO A 43 -4.81 9.12 -5.86
CA PRO A 43 -4.31 8.29 -6.95
C PRO A 43 -4.96 6.89 -6.96
N LEU A 44 -6.28 6.84 -7.04
CA LEU A 44 -7.05 5.63 -7.27
C LEU A 44 -7.13 5.38 -8.77
N LEU A 45 -6.74 4.17 -9.18
CA LEU A 45 -6.63 3.80 -10.59
C LEU A 45 -7.96 3.95 -11.33
N THR A 46 -7.96 4.60 -12.50
CA THR A 46 -9.16 4.85 -13.33
C THR A 46 -9.20 3.99 -14.59
N THR A 47 -8.08 3.44 -15.03
CA THR A 47 -8.02 2.55 -16.22
C THR A 47 -8.54 1.13 -15.97
N LYS A 48 -8.73 0.76 -14.72
CA LYS A 48 -9.58 -0.35 -14.26
C LYS A 48 -10.12 -0.05 -12.88
N LYS A 49 -11.38 -0.42 -12.61
CA LYS A 49 -12.03 -0.19 -11.32
C LYS A 49 -11.34 -1.00 -10.21
N LEU A 50 -11.00 -0.33 -9.10
CA LEU A 50 -10.48 -0.93 -7.89
C LEU A 50 -11.55 -1.00 -6.81
N HIS A 51 -11.43 -1.98 -5.92
CA HIS A 51 -12.32 -2.17 -4.77
C HIS A 51 -11.79 -1.38 -3.57
N LEU A 52 -12.09 -0.07 -3.50
CA LEU A 52 -11.62 0.84 -2.47
C LEU A 52 -11.95 0.35 -1.04
N LYS A 53 -13.11 -0.29 -0.86
CA LYS A 53 -13.49 -0.86 0.44
C LYS A 53 -12.41 -1.79 1.00
N SER A 54 -11.83 -2.66 0.16
CA SER A 54 -10.74 -3.54 0.59
C SER A 54 -9.49 -2.76 0.99
N VAL A 55 -9.14 -1.70 0.25
CA VAL A 55 -7.99 -0.84 0.57
C VAL A 55 -8.15 -0.19 1.95
N ILE A 56 -9.33 0.38 2.23
CA ILE A 56 -9.59 1.07 3.50
C ILE A 56 -9.55 0.09 4.67
N TYR A 57 -10.28 -1.04 4.59
CA TYR A 57 -10.34 -2.00 5.69
C TYR A 57 -8.99 -2.68 5.95
N GLU A 58 -8.22 -3.00 4.91
CA GLU A 58 -6.86 -3.54 5.07
C GLU A 58 -5.95 -2.54 5.77
N LEU A 59 -5.99 -1.26 5.37
CA LEU A 59 -5.17 -0.23 6.00
C LEU A 59 -5.57 -0.01 7.47
N LEU A 60 -6.86 0.05 7.79
CA LEU A 60 -7.34 0.13 9.17
C LEU A 60 -6.90 -1.08 9.99
N TRP A 61 -6.95 -2.27 9.42
CA TRP A 61 -6.51 -3.50 10.06
C TRP A 61 -5.00 -3.47 10.37
N PHE A 62 -4.15 -2.98 9.45
CA PHE A 62 -2.73 -2.76 9.73
C PHE A 62 -2.51 -1.74 10.85
N ILE A 63 -3.23 -0.60 10.82
CA ILE A 63 -3.15 0.46 11.83
C ILE A 63 -3.56 -0.04 13.23
N LEU A 64 -4.53 -0.94 13.31
CA LEU A 64 -4.93 -1.58 14.56
C LEU A 64 -3.90 -2.59 15.09
N GLY A 65 -2.92 -2.99 14.28
CA GLY A 65 -1.92 -4.00 14.65
C GLY A 65 -2.46 -5.43 14.64
N ASP A 66 -3.63 -5.63 14.06
CA ASP A 66 -4.27 -6.94 13.98
C ASP A 66 -3.63 -7.80 12.88
N THR A 67 -3.63 -9.11 13.07
CA THR A 67 -3.07 -10.11 12.14
C THR A 67 -4.03 -11.28 11.91
N ASN A 68 -5.24 -11.23 12.48
CA ASN A 68 -6.29 -12.19 12.23
C ASN A 68 -7.27 -11.65 11.19
N ILE A 69 -7.63 -12.48 10.21
CA ILE A 69 -8.52 -12.07 9.11
C ILE A 69 -9.98 -11.89 9.50
N LYS A 70 -10.35 -12.17 10.76
CA LYS A 70 -11.74 -12.06 11.22
C LYS A 70 -12.29 -10.64 11.00
N TYR A 71 -11.53 -9.61 11.37
CA TYR A 71 -11.93 -8.21 11.15
C TYR A 71 -12.22 -7.92 9.67
N LEU A 72 -11.35 -8.39 8.78
CA LEU A 72 -11.53 -8.22 7.33
C LEU A 72 -12.78 -8.96 6.83
N ASN A 73 -12.95 -10.22 7.23
CA ASN A 73 -14.09 -11.05 6.82
C ASN A 73 -15.42 -10.52 7.33
N ASP A 74 -15.50 -10.04 8.56
CA ASP A 74 -16.69 -9.41 9.15
C ASP A 74 -17.13 -8.17 8.34
N ASN A 75 -16.17 -7.50 7.67
CA ASN A 75 -16.42 -6.36 6.79
C ASN A 75 -16.51 -6.72 5.30
N GLY A 76 -16.55 -8.02 4.96
CA GLY A 76 -16.71 -8.51 3.59
C GLY A 76 -15.44 -8.38 2.73
N VAL A 77 -14.27 -8.26 3.35
CA VAL A 77 -12.94 -8.21 2.69
C VAL A 77 -12.24 -9.56 2.87
N ARG A 78 -11.89 -10.21 1.75
CA ARG A 78 -11.38 -11.59 1.75
C ARG A 78 -10.00 -11.73 1.10
N ILE A 79 -9.29 -10.62 0.91
CA ILE A 79 -8.02 -10.58 0.16
C ILE A 79 -6.87 -11.32 0.84
N TRP A 80 -7.01 -11.73 2.11
CA TRP A 80 -6.01 -12.44 2.90
C TRP A 80 -6.38 -13.90 3.24
N ASN A 81 -7.57 -14.36 2.80
CA ASN A 81 -8.09 -15.67 3.20
C ASN A 81 -7.22 -16.85 2.75
N GLU A 82 -6.53 -16.71 1.61
CA GLU A 82 -5.72 -17.78 1.01
C GLU A 82 -4.43 -18.06 1.78
N TRP A 83 -3.98 -17.11 2.62
CA TRP A 83 -2.75 -17.23 3.40
C TRP A 83 -2.99 -17.51 4.88
N ALA A 84 -4.22 -17.35 5.37
CA ALA A 84 -4.52 -17.55 6.77
C ALA A 84 -4.55 -19.03 7.16
N ASP A 85 -4.13 -19.33 8.39
CA ASP A 85 -4.29 -20.65 8.98
C ASP A 85 -5.78 -20.98 9.27
N SER A 86 -6.05 -22.18 9.78
CA SER A 86 -7.42 -22.63 10.11
C SER A 86 -8.13 -21.78 11.16
N ASN A 87 -7.39 -20.99 11.94
CA ASN A 87 -7.90 -20.07 12.96
C ASN A 87 -7.97 -18.61 12.44
N GLY A 88 -7.63 -18.37 11.18
CA GLY A 88 -7.63 -17.07 10.56
C GLY A 88 -6.39 -16.21 10.87
N ASN A 89 -5.31 -16.78 11.39
CA ASN A 89 -4.10 -16.05 11.74
C ASN A 89 -3.09 -16.04 10.59
N LEU A 90 -2.35 -14.94 10.47
CA LEU A 90 -1.31 -14.74 9.46
C LEU A 90 0.11 -14.65 10.06
N GLY A 91 0.23 -14.80 11.38
CA GLY A 91 1.50 -14.55 12.07
C GLY A 91 1.80 -13.05 12.20
N PRO A 92 3.06 -12.67 12.55
CA PRO A 92 3.41 -11.28 12.87
C PRO A 92 3.61 -10.41 11.62
N VAL A 93 2.61 -10.37 10.71
CA VAL A 93 2.64 -9.60 9.46
C VAL A 93 2.44 -8.10 9.73
N TYR A 94 2.68 -7.27 8.78
CA TYR A 94 2.53 -5.80 8.67
C TYR A 94 2.08 -5.05 9.94
N GLY A 95 0.82 -5.18 10.33
CA GLY A 95 0.23 -4.47 11.47
C GLY A 95 0.94 -4.79 12.78
N HIS A 96 1.30 -6.05 13.00
CA HIS A 96 2.09 -6.43 14.18
C HIS A 96 3.44 -5.71 14.20
N GLN A 97 4.17 -5.70 13.09
CA GLN A 97 5.46 -5.05 13.01
C GLN A 97 5.34 -3.52 13.21
N TRP A 98 4.32 -2.90 12.64
CA TRP A 98 4.10 -1.46 12.79
C TRP A 98 3.78 -1.04 14.24
N ARG A 99 3.02 -1.89 14.97
CA ARG A 99 2.44 -1.55 16.26
C ARG A 99 3.07 -2.23 17.46
N SER A 100 3.79 -3.32 17.26
CA SER A 100 4.30 -4.15 18.36
C SER A 100 5.63 -4.81 18.01
N TRP A 101 6.53 -4.06 17.34
CA TRP A 101 7.88 -4.57 17.02
C TRP A 101 8.59 -5.04 18.27
N GLN A 102 8.99 -6.33 18.30
CA GLN A 102 9.69 -6.89 19.45
C GLN A 102 11.20 -6.72 19.31
N ALA A 103 11.81 -6.03 20.28
CA ALA A 103 13.25 -5.91 20.40
C ALA A 103 13.85 -7.14 21.08
N ALA A 104 15.16 -7.33 20.93
CA ALA A 104 15.89 -8.48 21.50
C ALA A 104 15.79 -8.56 23.05
N ASP A 105 15.58 -7.44 23.73
CA ASP A 105 15.40 -7.35 25.19
C ASP A 105 13.94 -7.56 25.63
N GLY A 106 13.06 -7.93 24.70
CA GLY A 106 11.63 -8.15 24.97
C GLY A 106 10.76 -6.91 24.97
N ARG A 107 11.33 -5.70 24.84
CA ARG A 107 10.54 -4.47 24.69
C ARG A 107 9.75 -4.49 23.40
N LYS A 108 8.54 -3.93 23.46
CA LYS A 108 7.70 -3.70 22.27
C LYS A 108 7.76 -2.24 21.86
N THR A 109 7.90 -2.00 20.56
CA THR A 109 7.95 -0.66 19.99
C THR A 109 6.75 -0.46 19.06
N ASP A 110 5.94 0.55 19.34
CA ASP A 110 4.90 1.03 18.44
C ASP A 110 5.53 2.04 17.47
N GLN A 111 5.95 1.55 16.31
CA GLN A 111 6.62 2.39 15.31
C GLN A 111 5.69 3.47 14.77
N LEU A 112 4.39 3.16 14.57
CA LEU A 112 3.42 4.09 13.98
C LEU A 112 3.17 5.28 14.92
N LEU A 113 2.85 5.03 16.19
CA LEU A 113 2.61 6.12 17.14
C LEU A 113 3.87 6.93 17.43
N ASN A 114 5.03 6.27 17.52
CA ASN A 114 6.32 6.96 17.71
C ASN A 114 6.65 7.89 16.54
N VAL A 115 6.37 7.47 15.31
CA VAL A 115 6.60 8.30 14.12
C VAL A 115 5.64 9.49 14.09
N ILE A 116 4.36 9.29 14.40
CA ILE A 116 3.37 10.38 14.48
C ILE A 116 3.78 11.43 15.52
N GLU A 117 4.22 10.99 16.70
CA GLU A 117 4.69 11.89 17.74
C GLU A 117 6.00 12.60 17.34
N SER A 118 6.90 11.89 16.68
CA SER A 118 8.14 12.48 16.15
C SER A 118 7.87 13.51 15.05
N ILE A 119 6.87 13.31 14.18
CA ILE A 119 6.45 14.31 13.18
C ILE A 119 5.94 15.58 13.87
N ARG A 120 5.19 15.45 14.96
CA ARG A 120 4.67 16.62 15.72
C ARG A 120 5.77 17.39 16.44
N SER A 121 6.66 16.66 17.14
CA SER A 121 7.68 17.27 18.01
C SER A 121 8.97 17.66 17.29
N SER A 122 9.30 17.00 16.20
CA SER A 122 10.56 17.14 15.46
C SER A 122 10.36 16.90 13.96
N PRO A 123 9.58 17.77 13.26
CA PRO A 123 9.19 17.55 11.87
C PRO A 123 10.37 17.43 10.90
N ASP A 124 11.51 18.08 11.20
CA ASP A 124 12.74 18.05 10.36
C ASP A 124 13.57 16.76 10.55
N SER A 125 13.12 15.82 11.40
CA SER A 125 13.83 14.58 11.62
C SER A 125 13.86 13.71 10.34
N ARG A 126 15.01 13.06 10.10
CA ARG A 126 15.19 12.10 9.01
C ARG A 126 14.90 10.65 9.45
N ARG A 127 14.28 10.47 10.64
CA ARG A 127 14.06 9.18 11.29
C ARG A 127 12.59 8.79 11.35
N HIS A 128 11.72 9.43 10.57
CA HIS A 128 10.30 9.07 10.46
C HIS A 128 10.14 7.80 9.62
N ILE A 129 10.64 6.68 10.12
CA ILE A 129 10.72 5.40 9.40
C ILE A 129 9.88 4.36 10.12
N ILE A 130 9.13 3.57 9.34
CA ILE A 130 8.41 2.39 9.78
C ILE A 130 8.81 1.22 8.89
N THR A 131 9.16 0.08 9.48
CA THR A 131 9.51 -1.13 8.75
C THR A 131 8.65 -2.31 9.18
N ALA A 132 8.21 -3.10 8.21
CA ALA A 132 7.56 -4.39 8.44
C ALA A 132 8.52 -5.57 8.26
N TRP A 133 9.71 -5.34 7.71
CA TRP A 133 10.71 -6.39 7.48
C TRP A 133 11.51 -6.67 8.73
N ASN A 134 11.17 -7.75 9.41
CA ASN A 134 11.86 -8.24 10.61
C ASN A 134 12.52 -9.60 10.28
N PRO A 135 13.83 -9.64 9.98
CA PRO A 135 14.52 -10.89 9.61
C PRO A 135 14.41 -12.01 10.66
N GLY A 136 14.20 -11.65 11.93
CA GLY A 136 14.04 -12.61 13.02
C GLY A 136 12.63 -13.23 13.11
N GLU A 137 11.69 -12.80 12.28
CA GLU A 137 10.30 -13.26 12.33
C GLU A 137 9.67 -13.58 10.97
N THR A 138 10.41 -13.40 9.86
CA THR A 138 9.88 -13.68 8.51
C THR A 138 9.44 -15.12 8.31
N ASP A 139 10.04 -16.07 9.00
CA ASP A 139 9.69 -17.49 8.98
C ASP A 139 8.39 -17.81 9.72
N LYS A 140 7.90 -16.90 10.58
CA LYS A 140 6.64 -17.01 11.30
C LYS A 140 5.47 -16.34 10.57
N MET A 141 5.74 -15.64 9.46
CA MET A 141 4.75 -14.92 8.68
C MET A 141 4.17 -15.81 7.59
N ALA A 142 2.85 -15.84 7.45
CA ALA A 142 2.18 -16.54 6.35
C ALA A 142 2.65 -16.00 4.98
N LEU A 143 2.94 -14.70 4.91
CA LEU A 143 3.52 -14.05 3.74
C LEU A 143 4.51 -12.96 4.20
N PRO A 144 5.84 -13.10 3.93
CA PRO A 144 6.81 -12.06 4.21
C PRO A 144 6.48 -10.74 3.49
N PRO A 145 6.61 -9.57 4.16
CA PRO A 145 6.15 -8.29 3.64
C PRO A 145 6.73 -7.95 2.27
N CYS A 146 5.87 -7.62 1.32
CA CYS A 146 6.25 -7.09 0.00
C CYS A 146 6.59 -5.59 0.08
N HIS A 147 5.70 -4.78 0.66
CA HIS A 147 5.93 -3.37 0.98
C HIS A 147 6.53 -3.29 2.38
N LEU A 148 7.85 -3.16 2.45
CA LEU A 148 8.59 -3.50 3.66
C LEU A 148 9.05 -2.32 4.52
N LEU A 149 9.23 -1.14 3.93
CA LEU A 149 9.70 0.05 4.64
C LEU A 149 9.11 1.30 4.01
N PHE A 150 8.68 2.23 4.84
CA PHE A 150 8.30 3.56 4.39
C PHE A 150 8.82 4.65 5.32
N GLN A 151 9.05 5.83 4.75
CA GLN A 151 9.56 7.00 5.43
C GLN A 151 8.68 8.20 5.13
N PHE A 152 8.38 8.97 6.18
CA PHE A 152 7.74 10.27 6.02
C PHE A 152 8.77 11.40 5.95
N TYR A 153 8.38 12.47 5.27
CA TYR A 153 9.17 13.67 5.09
C TYR A 153 8.25 14.90 5.20
N VAL A 154 8.65 15.85 6.02
CA VAL A 154 7.92 17.12 6.21
C VAL A 154 8.69 18.24 5.55
N ALA A 155 8.02 19.01 4.70
CA ALA A 155 8.57 20.23 4.10
C ALA A 155 7.45 21.20 3.72
N ALA A 156 7.67 22.49 3.93
CA ALA A 156 6.71 23.54 3.58
C ALA A 156 5.26 23.26 4.07
N GLY A 157 5.11 22.73 5.28
CA GLY A 157 3.81 22.40 5.87
C GLY A 157 3.12 21.18 5.28
N LYS A 158 3.81 20.40 4.43
CA LYS A 158 3.29 19.19 3.78
C LYS A 158 4.01 17.94 4.25
N LEU A 159 3.25 16.83 4.34
CA LEU A 159 3.74 15.50 4.63
C LEU A 159 3.78 14.66 3.37
N SER A 160 4.96 14.16 3.03
CA SER A 160 5.18 13.18 1.95
C SER A 160 5.57 11.83 2.52
N CYS A 161 5.31 10.75 1.76
CA CYS A 161 5.68 9.40 2.13
C CYS A 161 6.42 8.72 0.98
N GLN A 162 7.55 8.07 1.27
CA GLN A 162 8.22 7.20 0.33
C GLN A 162 8.16 5.76 0.82
N LEU A 163 7.63 4.86 -0.01
CA LEU A 163 7.58 3.42 0.22
C LEU A 163 8.66 2.72 -0.60
N TYR A 164 9.37 1.76 0.02
CA TYR A 164 10.11 0.72 -0.70
C TYR A 164 9.34 -0.60 -0.66
N GLN A 165 9.02 -1.13 -1.85
CA GLN A 165 8.37 -2.41 -2.06
C GLN A 165 9.32 -3.34 -2.80
N ARG A 166 9.70 -4.49 -2.17
CA ARG A 166 10.70 -5.43 -2.72
C ARG A 166 10.18 -6.30 -3.85
N SER A 167 8.87 -6.61 -3.84
CA SER A 167 8.21 -7.51 -4.79
C SER A 167 6.87 -6.90 -5.18
N CYS A 168 6.69 -6.63 -6.45
CA CYS A 168 5.66 -5.74 -6.95
C CYS A 168 4.93 -6.38 -8.13
N ASP A 169 3.84 -7.13 -7.85
CA ASP A 169 2.87 -7.45 -8.90
C ASP A 169 2.22 -6.15 -9.37
N ILE A 170 2.69 -5.65 -10.50
CA ILE A 170 2.28 -4.33 -10.98
C ILE A 170 0.86 -4.32 -11.56
N PHE A 171 0.29 -5.48 -11.89
CA PHE A 171 -1.08 -5.54 -12.40
C PHE A 171 -2.12 -5.65 -11.28
N LEU A 172 -1.97 -6.56 -10.31
CA LEU A 172 -2.94 -6.76 -9.23
C LEU A 172 -2.60 -5.95 -7.97
N GLY A 173 -1.39 -6.09 -7.44
CA GLY A 173 -1.01 -5.58 -6.11
C GLY A 173 -0.69 -4.09 -6.07
N VAL A 174 0.19 -3.61 -6.95
CA VAL A 174 0.69 -2.22 -6.94
C VAL A 174 -0.42 -1.16 -6.94
N PRO A 175 -1.53 -1.29 -7.70
CA PRO A 175 -2.62 -0.33 -7.63
C PRO A 175 -3.25 -0.19 -6.25
N PHE A 176 -3.38 -1.30 -5.50
CA PHE A 176 -3.86 -1.28 -4.12
C PHE A 176 -2.86 -0.60 -3.19
N ASN A 177 -1.56 -0.88 -3.36
CA ASN A 177 -0.50 -0.27 -2.55
C ASN A 177 -0.40 1.24 -2.78
N ILE A 178 -0.54 1.72 -4.03
CA ILE A 178 -0.59 3.16 -4.34
C ILE A 178 -1.73 3.83 -3.56
N ALA A 179 -2.93 3.29 -3.62
CA ALA A 179 -4.09 3.84 -2.92
C ALA A 179 -3.94 3.77 -1.40
N SER A 180 -3.47 2.63 -0.85
CA SER A 180 -3.30 2.40 0.58
C SER A 180 -2.29 3.37 1.21
N TYR A 181 -1.09 3.50 0.63
CA TYR A 181 -0.07 4.39 1.19
C TYR A 181 -0.34 5.87 0.93
N SER A 182 -1.04 6.21 -0.14
CA SER A 182 -1.57 7.56 -0.34
C SER A 182 -2.58 7.92 0.75
N LEU A 183 -3.49 6.99 1.06
CA LEU A 183 -4.48 7.17 2.13
C LEU A 183 -3.80 7.27 3.50
N LEU A 184 -2.83 6.40 3.80
CA LEU A 184 -2.03 6.47 5.03
C LEU A 184 -1.33 7.83 5.16
N THR A 185 -0.76 8.35 4.07
CA THR A 185 -0.12 9.68 4.06
C THR A 185 -1.11 10.78 4.41
N MET A 186 -2.32 10.73 3.83
CA MET A 186 -3.39 11.68 4.15
C MET A 186 -3.86 11.57 5.61
N MET A 187 -4.00 10.35 6.13
CA MET A 187 -4.39 10.11 7.52
C MET A 187 -3.35 10.66 8.50
N VAL A 188 -2.06 10.36 8.27
CA VAL A 188 -0.97 10.88 9.13
C VAL A 188 -0.87 12.40 9.02
N ALA A 189 -0.98 12.98 7.82
CA ALA A 189 -1.03 14.44 7.66
C ALA A 189 -2.18 15.05 8.48
N ARG A 190 -3.40 14.48 8.40
CA ARG A 190 -4.57 14.91 9.16
C ARG A 190 -4.30 14.94 10.67
N VAL A 191 -3.81 13.85 11.24
CA VAL A 191 -3.61 13.77 12.70
C VAL A 191 -2.40 14.56 13.20
N THR A 192 -1.47 14.94 12.32
CA THR A 192 -0.31 15.78 12.66
C THR A 192 -0.50 17.26 12.32
N GLY A 193 -1.64 17.64 11.72
CA GLY A 193 -1.95 19.03 11.36
C GLY A 193 -1.19 19.53 10.12
N LEU A 194 -0.75 18.61 9.26
CA LEU A 194 -0.04 18.92 8.01
C LEU A 194 -0.96 18.72 6.79
N GLU A 195 -0.60 19.33 5.67
CA GLU A 195 -1.23 19.07 4.38
C GLU A 195 -0.61 17.82 3.70
N PRO A 196 -1.38 17.03 2.94
CA PRO A 196 -0.81 15.96 2.13
C PRO A 196 0.14 16.49 1.06
N GLY A 197 1.33 15.89 0.95
CA GLY A 197 2.33 16.19 -0.06
C GLY A 197 2.34 15.18 -1.20
N GLU A 198 3.43 14.43 -1.36
CA GLU A 198 3.58 13.38 -2.38
C GLU A 198 3.60 11.99 -1.76
N PHE A 199 3.06 11.02 -2.48
CA PHE A 199 3.40 9.62 -2.30
C PHE A 199 4.45 9.20 -3.35
N ILE A 200 5.60 8.68 -2.88
CA ILE A 200 6.68 8.19 -3.72
C ILE A 200 6.75 6.66 -3.57
N HIS A 201 6.59 5.94 -4.66
CA HIS A 201 6.60 4.49 -4.67
C HIS A 201 7.87 3.96 -5.34
N THR A 202 8.79 3.44 -4.55
CA THR A 202 10.04 2.83 -5.01
C THR A 202 9.87 1.31 -5.05
N LEU A 203 10.04 0.74 -6.23
CA LEU A 203 9.84 -0.68 -6.52
C LEU A 203 11.20 -1.38 -6.67
N GLY A 204 11.37 -2.53 -6.04
CA GLY A 204 12.46 -3.46 -6.27
C GLY A 204 12.22 -4.31 -7.51
N ASP A 205 11.77 -5.57 -7.33
CA ASP A 205 11.36 -6.44 -8.43
C ASP A 205 9.93 -6.05 -8.88
N ALA A 206 9.84 -5.23 -9.93
CA ALA A 206 8.58 -4.83 -10.55
C ALA A 206 8.25 -5.81 -11.68
N HIS A 207 7.16 -6.55 -11.55
CA HIS A 207 6.86 -7.64 -12.48
C HIS A 207 5.40 -7.72 -12.91
N ILE A 208 5.21 -8.23 -14.13
CA ILE A 208 3.92 -8.67 -14.67
C ILE A 208 3.99 -10.20 -14.76
N TYR A 209 3.06 -10.89 -14.12
CA TYR A 209 2.92 -12.34 -14.34
C TYR A 209 2.56 -12.63 -15.80
N LEU A 210 3.13 -13.71 -16.38
CA LEU A 210 2.93 -14.03 -17.81
C LEU A 210 1.45 -14.25 -18.15
N ASN A 211 0.65 -14.75 -17.20
CA ASN A 211 -0.80 -14.89 -17.35
C ASN A 211 -1.59 -13.57 -17.27
N HIS A 212 -0.92 -12.42 -17.04
CA HIS A 212 -1.54 -11.09 -17.02
C HIS A 212 -1.18 -10.21 -18.21
N ILE A 213 -0.37 -10.70 -19.15
CA ILE A 213 0.12 -9.92 -20.30
C ILE A 213 -1.01 -9.33 -21.13
N ASP A 214 -2.04 -10.13 -21.46
CA ASP A 214 -3.16 -9.67 -22.27
C ASP A 214 -4.05 -8.66 -21.51
N GLN A 215 -4.21 -8.84 -20.21
CA GLN A 215 -4.91 -7.88 -19.33
C GLN A 215 -4.19 -6.54 -19.26
N VAL A 216 -2.86 -6.57 -19.16
CA VAL A 216 -2.03 -5.35 -19.17
C VAL A 216 -2.11 -4.64 -20.52
N LYS A 217 -2.01 -5.37 -21.63
CA LYS A 217 -2.21 -4.80 -22.97
C LYS A 217 -3.58 -4.15 -23.11
N LEU A 218 -4.64 -4.82 -22.67
CA LEU A 218 -6.00 -4.24 -22.66
C LEU A 218 -6.05 -2.98 -21.79
N GLN A 219 -5.44 -2.98 -20.61
CA GLN A 219 -5.44 -1.81 -19.73
C GLN A 219 -4.72 -0.62 -20.36
N LEU A 220 -3.65 -0.84 -21.11
CA LEU A 220 -2.90 0.20 -21.82
C LEU A 220 -3.67 0.84 -22.99
N THR A 221 -4.74 0.21 -23.51
CA THR A 221 -5.62 0.84 -24.51
C THR A 221 -6.58 1.87 -23.92
N ARG A 222 -6.65 1.99 -22.58
CA ARG A 222 -7.62 2.82 -21.89
C ARG A 222 -7.03 4.15 -21.45
N GLU A 223 -7.69 5.25 -21.81
CA GLU A 223 -7.29 6.58 -21.35
C GLU A 223 -7.64 6.76 -19.86
N PRO A 224 -6.70 7.29 -19.05
CA PRO A 224 -7.00 7.65 -17.66
C PRO A 224 -8.06 8.73 -17.57
N MET A 225 -9.00 8.56 -16.67
CA MET A 225 -9.96 9.59 -16.28
C MET A 225 -9.38 10.51 -15.20
N GLU A 226 -10.09 11.58 -14.86
CA GLU A 226 -9.72 12.49 -13.77
C GLU A 226 -9.59 11.74 -12.45
N LEU A 227 -8.67 12.19 -11.60
CA LEU A 227 -8.50 11.61 -10.27
C LEU A 227 -9.67 12.00 -9.37
N PRO A 228 -10.17 11.07 -8.57
CA PRO A 228 -11.19 11.38 -7.57
C PRO A 228 -10.60 12.22 -6.43
N VAL A 229 -11.47 12.78 -5.63
CA VAL A 229 -11.13 13.47 -4.38
C VAL A 229 -11.45 12.54 -3.22
N MET A 230 -10.48 12.36 -2.31
CA MET A 230 -10.65 11.66 -1.05
C MET A 230 -10.71 12.68 0.08
N GLU A 231 -11.81 12.68 0.81
CA GLU A 231 -12.00 13.52 1.99
C GLU A 231 -11.99 12.65 3.25
N LEU A 232 -11.28 13.11 4.28
CA LEU A 232 -11.23 12.48 5.59
C LEU A 232 -12.04 13.31 6.57
N ASN A 233 -12.78 12.65 7.45
CA ASN A 233 -13.54 13.31 8.51
C ASN A 233 -12.61 14.27 9.32
N PRO A 234 -12.89 15.59 9.30
CA PRO A 234 -12.03 16.58 9.93
C PRO A 234 -11.97 16.49 11.46
N GLU A 235 -12.93 15.81 12.10
CA GLU A 235 -13.01 15.66 13.54
C GLU A 235 -12.07 14.57 14.07
N VAL A 236 -11.59 13.67 13.21
CA VAL A 236 -10.68 12.61 13.64
C VAL A 236 -9.28 13.16 13.84
N ARG A 237 -8.76 13.07 15.07
CA ARG A 237 -7.45 13.58 15.52
C ARG A 237 -6.50 12.49 16.00
N ASP A 238 -6.96 11.25 16.04
CA ASP A 238 -6.20 10.08 16.48
C ASP A 238 -6.24 9.04 15.37
N ILE A 239 -5.06 8.56 14.95
CA ILE A 239 -4.90 7.59 13.85
C ILE A 239 -5.66 6.28 14.12
N LEU A 240 -5.81 5.90 15.39
CA LEU A 240 -6.49 4.68 15.84
C LEU A 240 -8.02 4.80 15.85
N ARG A 241 -8.55 5.99 15.65
CA ARG A 241 -10.00 6.26 15.71
C ARG A 241 -10.68 6.34 14.36
N PHE A 242 -9.91 6.31 13.28
CA PHE A 242 -10.50 6.24 11.95
C PHE A 242 -11.32 4.97 11.77
N ARG A 243 -12.49 5.14 11.16
CA ARG A 243 -13.42 4.08 10.75
C ARG A 243 -13.71 4.22 9.25
N TYR A 244 -14.29 3.21 8.65
CA TYR A 244 -14.63 3.22 7.23
C TYR A 244 -15.48 4.44 6.82
N GLU A 245 -16.39 4.87 7.69
CA GLU A 245 -17.31 5.98 7.46
C GLU A 245 -16.62 7.36 7.46
N ASP A 246 -15.38 7.44 7.92
CA ASP A 246 -14.57 8.67 7.94
C ASP A 246 -13.91 8.98 6.60
N PHE A 247 -14.10 8.13 5.59
CA PHE A 247 -13.54 8.29 4.25
C PHE A 247 -14.64 8.50 3.22
N THR A 248 -14.62 9.65 2.56
CA THR A 248 -15.57 9.99 1.49
C THR A 248 -14.83 10.14 0.17
N LEU A 249 -15.14 9.27 -0.80
CA LEU A 249 -14.61 9.37 -2.16
C LEU A 249 -15.65 10.02 -3.06
N SER A 250 -15.27 11.12 -3.72
CA SER A 250 -16.12 11.81 -4.70
C SER A 250 -15.46 11.88 -6.07
N GLY A 251 -16.28 11.91 -7.13
CA GLY A 251 -15.81 12.02 -8.50
C GLY A 251 -15.10 10.78 -9.07
N TYR A 252 -15.19 9.60 -8.43
CA TYR A 252 -14.56 8.40 -8.97
C TYR A 252 -15.31 7.82 -10.16
N SER A 253 -14.71 7.95 -11.33
CA SER A 253 -15.09 7.26 -12.55
C SER A 253 -13.93 6.38 -13.03
N ALA A 254 -14.24 5.16 -13.44
CA ALA A 254 -13.21 4.22 -13.87
C ALA A 254 -13.74 3.28 -14.96
N HIS A 255 -12.85 2.85 -15.84
CA HIS A 255 -13.13 1.76 -16.77
C HIS A 255 -13.48 0.47 -16.00
N PRO A 256 -14.24 -0.45 -16.61
CA PRO A 256 -14.61 -1.71 -15.99
C PRO A 256 -13.41 -2.48 -15.42
N HIS A 257 -13.66 -3.26 -14.36
CA HIS A 257 -12.65 -4.15 -13.80
C HIS A 257 -12.06 -5.10 -14.86
N ILE A 258 -10.76 -5.37 -14.77
CA ILE A 258 -10.09 -6.40 -15.56
C ILE A 258 -9.68 -7.50 -14.59
N LYS A 259 -10.26 -8.69 -14.78
CA LYS A 259 -9.98 -9.85 -13.92
C LYS A 259 -8.59 -10.42 -14.23
N GLY A 260 -7.80 -10.70 -13.20
CA GLY A 260 -6.55 -11.45 -13.26
C GLY A 260 -6.60 -12.63 -12.29
N ALA A 261 -5.95 -13.74 -12.63
CA ALA A 261 -5.77 -14.85 -11.73
C ALA A 261 -4.69 -14.51 -10.69
N ILE A 262 -4.89 -14.88 -9.44
CA ILE A 262 -3.86 -14.72 -8.40
C ILE A 262 -2.85 -15.86 -8.58
N SER A 263 -1.57 -15.53 -8.61
CA SER A 263 -0.48 -16.52 -8.60
C SER A 263 -0.01 -16.71 -7.15
N ILE A 264 -0.15 -17.92 -6.61
CA ILE A 264 0.07 -18.29 -5.20
C ILE A 264 1.33 -19.15 -5.06
#